data_7d8e3759d6ff4d4dc7c137096217a429
#
_entry.id   7d8e3759d6ff4d4dc7c137096217a429
#
_cell.length_a   1.000
_cell.length_b   1.000
_cell.length_c   1.000
_cell.angle_alpha   90.00
_cell.angle_beta   90.00
_cell.angle_gamma   90.00
#
_symmetry.space_group_name_H-M   'P 1'
#
loop_
_entity.id
_entity.type
_entity.pdbx_description
1 polymer ?
#
loop_
_entity_poly.entity_id
_entity_poly.type
_entity_poly.pdbx_seq_one_letter_code
_entity_poly.pdbx_strand_id
1 'polypeptide(L)'
;MNPRLSALQPYPFEKLKALVKDVTPSAAHTPISFGIGEPKHPTPALIKDALVAALGGLANYPTTIGSDALRQCIAAWLERRYGLPKVDPATEVIPVNGSREALFSFAQTVIDGSKPGARVLCPNPFYQIY
;
A
#
# COMPACT_ATOMS: atom_id res chain seq x y z
N MET A 1 -25.95 -14.05 11.19
CA MET A 1 -24.59 -13.92 10.58
C MET A 1 -24.73 -13.18 9.26
N ASN A 2 -23.79 -12.33 8.89
CA ASN A 2 -23.87 -11.57 7.65
C ASN A 2 -23.85 -12.51 6.43
N PRO A 3 -24.89 -12.55 5.57
CA PRO A 3 -24.95 -13.46 4.44
C PRO A 3 -23.83 -13.23 3.40
N ARG A 4 -23.20 -12.05 3.40
CA ARG A 4 -22.06 -11.78 2.53
C ARG A 4 -20.81 -12.62 2.86
N LEU A 5 -20.74 -13.20 4.06
CA LEU A 5 -19.62 -14.07 4.44
C LEU A 5 -19.59 -15.34 3.59
N SER A 6 -20.74 -15.88 3.19
CA SER A 6 -20.81 -17.06 2.32
C SER A 6 -20.38 -16.80 0.87
N ALA A 7 -20.33 -15.54 0.46
CA ALA A 7 -19.87 -15.13 -0.87
C ALA A 7 -18.34 -14.90 -0.94
N LEU A 8 -17.64 -14.92 0.21
CA LEU A 8 -16.20 -14.75 0.22
C LEU A 8 -15.50 -15.91 -0.51
N GLN A 9 -14.52 -15.57 -1.31
CA GLN A 9 -13.67 -16.53 -2.01
C GLN A 9 -12.34 -16.71 -1.29
N PRO A 10 -11.72 -17.89 -1.36
CA PRO A 10 -10.37 -18.09 -0.86
C PRO A 10 -9.40 -17.09 -1.47
N TYR A 11 -8.41 -16.69 -0.68
CA TYR A 11 -7.38 -15.76 -1.15
C TYR A 11 -6.68 -16.31 -2.41
N PRO A 12 -6.48 -15.48 -3.45
CA PRO A 12 -5.96 -15.97 -4.74
C PRO A 12 -4.63 -16.73 -4.66
N PHE A 13 -3.72 -16.30 -3.77
CA PHE A 13 -2.44 -16.98 -3.58
C PHE A 13 -2.58 -18.36 -2.93
N GLU A 14 -3.60 -18.58 -2.09
CA GLU A 14 -3.90 -19.92 -1.56
C GLU A 14 -4.43 -20.84 -2.67
N LYS A 15 -5.24 -20.32 -3.59
CA LYS A 15 -5.67 -21.08 -4.78
C LYS A 15 -4.46 -21.46 -5.65
N LEU A 16 -3.56 -20.51 -5.90
CA LEU A 16 -2.34 -20.76 -6.68
C LEU A 16 -1.45 -21.80 -6.00
N LYS A 17 -1.23 -21.68 -4.70
CA LYS A 17 -0.45 -22.63 -3.91
C LYS A 17 -1.04 -24.04 -3.97
N ALA A 18 -2.37 -24.16 -3.89
CA ALA A 18 -3.06 -25.45 -4.02
C ALA A 18 -2.88 -26.08 -5.41
N LEU A 19 -2.90 -25.26 -6.46
CA LEU A 19 -2.69 -25.70 -7.84
C LEU A 19 -1.30 -26.31 -8.10
N VAL A 20 -0.27 -25.78 -7.46
CA VAL A 20 1.12 -26.19 -7.70
C VAL A 20 1.71 -27.10 -6.61
N LYS A 21 0.91 -27.46 -5.59
CA LYS A 21 1.40 -28.21 -4.41
C LYS A 21 2.07 -29.55 -4.75
N ASP A 22 1.58 -30.21 -5.79
CA ASP A 22 2.06 -31.54 -6.22
C ASP A 22 3.06 -31.46 -7.39
N VAL A 23 3.47 -30.22 -7.76
CA VAL A 23 4.44 -30.00 -8.82
C VAL A 23 5.85 -29.98 -8.23
N THR A 24 6.71 -30.91 -8.66
CA THR A 24 8.12 -30.91 -8.29
C THR A 24 8.91 -30.22 -9.40
N PRO A 25 9.58 -29.09 -9.13
CA PRO A 25 10.42 -28.43 -10.11
C PRO A 25 11.59 -29.31 -10.55
N SER A 26 12.06 -29.12 -11.77
CA SER A 26 13.26 -29.80 -12.25
C SER A 26 14.49 -29.44 -11.42
N ALA A 27 15.23 -30.45 -10.97
CA ALA A 27 16.49 -30.25 -10.24
C ALA A 27 17.61 -29.62 -11.09
N ALA A 28 17.43 -29.57 -12.41
CA ALA A 28 18.41 -28.95 -13.33
C ALA A 28 18.41 -27.41 -13.31
N HIS A 29 17.38 -26.80 -12.69
CA HIS A 29 17.22 -25.34 -12.66
C HIS A 29 16.97 -24.83 -11.24
N THR A 30 17.53 -23.68 -10.92
CA THR A 30 17.20 -22.96 -9.70
C THR A 30 15.83 -22.30 -9.87
N PRO A 31 14.85 -22.55 -8.97
CA PRO A 31 13.54 -21.92 -9.04
C PRO A 31 13.63 -20.40 -8.94
N ILE A 32 12.91 -19.70 -9.82
CA ILE A 32 12.77 -18.24 -9.80
C ILE A 32 11.30 -17.93 -9.57
N SER A 33 11.00 -17.18 -8.51
CA SER A 33 9.63 -16.80 -8.16
C SER A 33 9.28 -15.45 -8.77
N PHE A 34 8.25 -15.42 -9.60
CA PHE A 34 7.59 -14.20 -10.11
C PHE A 34 6.20 -13.96 -9.48
N GLY A 35 5.86 -14.70 -8.43
CA GLY A 35 4.53 -14.64 -7.83
C GLY A 35 4.23 -13.34 -7.08
N ILE A 36 5.25 -12.67 -6.57
CA ILE A 36 5.13 -11.40 -5.85
C ILE A 36 6.22 -10.46 -6.33
N GLY A 37 5.83 -9.24 -6.71
CA GLY A 37 6.75 -8.17 -7.11
C GLY A 37 7.39 -7.49 -5.89
N GLU A 38 8.16 -8.24 -5.11
CA GLU A 38 8.82 -7.77 -3.91
C GLU A 38 10.30 -7.44 -4.19
N PRO A 39 10.72 -6.16 -4.07
CA PRO A 39 12.13 -5.81 -4.15
C PRO A 39 12.86 -6.33 -2.89
N LYS A 40 13.85 -7.20 -3.08
CA LYS A 40 14.61 -7.85 -1.99
C LYS A 40 15.98 -7.21 -1.76
N HIS A 41 16.12 -5.93 -2.08
CA HIS A 41 17.34 -5.19 -1.79
C HIS A 41 17.46 -4.89 -0.30
N PRO A 42 18.66 -4.93 0.27
CA PRO A 42 18.86 -4.58 1.68
C PRO A 42 18.50 -3.11 1.90
N THR A 43 17.77 -2.84 2.98
CA THR A 43 17.45 -1.47 3.39
C THR A 43 18.74 -0.69 3.68
N PRO A 44 18.94 0.51 3.12
CA PRO A 44 20.10 1.34 3.40
C PRO A 44 20.30 1.58 4.90
N ALA A 45 21.57 1.64 5.34
CA ALA A 45 21.91 1.87 6.74
C ALA A 45 21.28 3.16 7.28
N LEU A 46 21.36 4.24 6.51
CA LEU A 46 20.75 5.54 6.84
C LEU A 46 19.29 5.41 7.35
N ILE A 47 18.48 4.59 6.70
CA ILE A 47 17.05 4.42 7.08
C ILE A 47 16.94 3.65 8.38
N LYS A 48 17.73 2.57 8.54
CA LYS A 48 17.74 1.76 9.78
C LYS A 48 18.22 2.56 10.98
N ASP A 49 19.28 3.32 10.81
CA ASP A 49 19.89 4.12 11.85
C ASP A 49 18.93 5.25 12.31
N ALA A 50 18.28 5.91 11.35
CA ALA A 50 17.25 6.92 11.63
C ALA A 50 16.05 6.34 12.39
N LEU A 51 15.60 5.13 12.02
CA LEU A 51 14.53 4.44 12.75
C LEU A 51 14.94 4.13 14.19
N VAL A 52 16.14 3.58 14.39
CA VAL A 52 16.66 3.27 15.74
C VAL A 52 16.78 4.53 16.59
N ALA A 53 17.28 5.62 16.03
CA ALA A 53 17.40 6.91 16.73
C ALA A 53 16.03 7.50 17.14
N ALA A 54 14.97 7.18 16.40
CA ALA A 54 13.61 7.69 16.63
C ALA A 54 12.73 6.79 17.53
N LEU A 55 13.23 5.65 18.03
CA LEU A 55 12.44 4.71 18.83
C LEU A 55 11.80 5.33 20.09
N GLY A 56 12.40 6.37 20.66
CA GLY A 56 11.81 7.11 21.78
C GLY A 56 10.42 7.71 21.48
N GLY A 57 10.10 7.93 20.22
CA GLY A 57 8.79 8.42 19.79
C GLY A 57 7.64 7.42 19.95
N LEU A 58 7.94 6.13 20.16
CA LEU A 58 6.94 5.08 20.38
C LEU A 58 6.11 5.28 21.66
N ALA A 59 6.56 6.12 22.58
CA ALA A 59 5.83 6.43 23.80
C ALA A 59 4.54 7.26 23.58
N ASN A 60 4.37 7.85 22.40
CA ASN A 60 3.28 8.75 22.11
C ASN A 60 2.35 8.17 21.02
N TYR A 61 1.05 8.40 21.16
CA TYR A 61 0.11 8.12 20.09
C TYR A 61 0.38 9.02 18.87
N PRO A 62 0.38 8.47 17.65
CA PRO A 62 0.46 9.30 16.45
C PRO A 62 -0.82 10.12 16.29
N THR A 63 -0.69 11.31 15.73
CA THR A 63 -1.85 12.11 15.33
C THR A 63 -2.49 11.53 14.06
N THR A 64 -3.81 11.71 13.91
CA THR A 64 -4.56 11.19 12.73
C THR A 64 -4.10 11.78 11.40
N ILE A 65 -3.57 13.00 11.42
CA ILE A 65 -3.08 13.71 10.23
C ILE A 65 -1.56 13.53 10.01
N GLY A 66 -0.88 12.76 10.88
CA GLY A 66 0.58 12.66 10.88
C GLY A 66 1.27 13.89 11.49
N SER A 67 2.59 13.78 11.74
CA SER A 67 3.35 14.91 12.26
C SER A 67 3.57 15.99 11.21
N ASP A 68 3.61 17.25 11.62
CA ASP A 68 3.88 18.38 10.74
C ASP A 68 5.25 18.24 10.06
N ALA A 69 6.26 17.79 10.79
CA ALA A 69 7.59 17.56 10.26
C ALA A 69 7.58 16.55 9.09
N LEU A 70 6.86 15.43 9.23
CA LEU A 70 6.75 14.44 8.16
C LEU A 70 6.03 15.02 6.94
N ARG A 71 4.91 15.73 7.13
CA ARG A 71 4.15 16.33 6.03
C ARG A 71 4.96 17.39 5.29
N GLN A 72 5.71 18.24 6.02
CA GLN A 72 6.62 19.21 5.43
C GLN A 72 7.73 18.52 4.61
N CYS A 73 8.33 17.45 5.14
CA CYS A 73 9.34 16.69 4.41
C CYS A 73 8.79 16.06 3.13
N ILE A 74 7.56 15.52 3.16
CA ILE A 74 6.89 14.96 2.00
C ILE A 74 6.65 16.06 0.95
N ALA A 75 6.07 17.19 1.34
CA ALA A 75 5.82 18.30 0.45
C ALA A 75 7.10 18.79 -0.25
N ALA A 76 8.15 19.06 0.54
CA ALA A 76 9.44 19.47 0.01
C ALA A 76 10.08 18.41 -0.90
N TRP A 77 9.89 17.12 -0.62
CA TRP A 77 10.37 16.04 -1.50
C TRP A 77 9.62 16.02 -2.82
N LEU A 78 8.29 16.16 -2.81
CA LEU A 78 7.45 16.22 -4.01
C LEU A 78 7.84 17.38 -4.91
N GLU A 79 8.05 18.57 -4.35
CA GLU A 79 8.50 19.75 -5.08
C GLU A 79 9.85 19.48 -5.78
N ARG A 80 10.85 18.99 -5.04
CA ARG A 80 12.18 18.71 -5.59
C ARG A 80 12.19 17.56 -6.61
N ARG A 81 11.45 16.49 -6.34
CA ARG A 81 11.51 15.27 -7.16
C ARG A 81 10.74 15.38 -8.46
N TYR A 82 9.64 16.11 -8.45
CA TYR A 82 8.71 16.19 -9.58
C TYR A 82 8.56 17.59 -10.16
N GLY A 83 9.26 18.58 -9.61
CA GLY A 83 9.14 19.97 -10.06
C GLY A 83 7.74 20.57 -9.86
N LEU A 84 7.02 20.09 -8.83
CA LEU A 84 5.70 20.61 -8.54
C LEU A 84 5.77 22.06 -8.04
N PRO A 85 4.72 22.85 -8.26
CA PRO A 85 4.56 24.10 -7.55
C PRO A 85 4.49 23.83 -6.03
N LYS A 86 4.56 24.90 -5.23
CA LYS A 86 4.50 24.77 -3.77
C LYS A 86 3.33 23.89 -3.33
N VAL A 87 3.65 22.83 -2.59
CA VAL A 87 2.67 21.91 -1.99
C VAL A 87 2.40 22.35 -0.55
N ASP A 88 1.13 22.58 -0.21
CA ASP A 88 0.74 22.90 1.16
C ASP A 88 0.71 21.63 2.03
N PRO A 89 1.65 21.46 2.98
CA PRO A 89 1.67 20.27 3.84
C PRO A 89 0.47 20.16 4.77
N ALA A 90 -0.27 21.25 5.00
CA ALA A 90 -1.43 21.24 5.90
C ALA A 90 -2.70 20.68 5.23
N THR A 91 -2.87 20.92 3.94
CA THR A 91 -4.12 20.61 3.22
C THR A 91 -3.95 19.61 2.08
N GLU A 92 -2.71 19.38 1.58
CA GLU A 92 -2.45 18.56 0.41
C GLU A 92 -1.65 17.29 0.72
N VAL A 93 -1.24 17.07 1.98
CA VAL A 93 -0.46 15.91 2.39
C VAL A 93 -1.08 15.23 3.60
N ILE A 94 -1.40 13.94 3.47
CA ILE A 94 -1.80 13.09 4.58
C ILE A 94 -1.00 11.77 4.55
N PRO A 95 -0.17 11.49 5.57
CA PRO A 95 0.49 10.20 5.71
C PRO A 95 -0.50 9.07 5.98
N VAL A 96 -0.22 7.91 5.44
CA VAL A 96 -1.02 6.69 5.62
C VAL A 96 -0.13 5.52 6.00
N ASN A 97 -0.69 4.48 6.61
CA ASN A 97 0.03 3.27 7.01
C ASN A 97 0.33 2.30 5.85
N GLY A 98 0.26 2.78 4.63
CA GLY A 98 0.56 2.04 3.42
C GLY A 98 -0.37 2.41 2.28
N SER A 99 0.10 2.25 1.04
CA SER A 99 -0.63 2.58 -0.18
C SER A 99 -1.93 1.78 -0.34
N ARG A 100 -2.00 0.56 0.20
CA ARG A 100 -3.21 -0.27 0.16
C ARG A 100 -4.37 0.39 0.90
N GLU A 101 -4.13 0.86 2.12
CA GLU A 101 -5.11 1.61 2.91
C GLU A 101 -5.51 2.91 2.20
N ALA A 102 -4.51 3.65 1.68
CA ALA A 102 -4.75 4.88 0.96
C ALA A 102 -5.66 4.70 -0.25
N LEU A 103 -5.40 3.70 -1.09
CA LEU A 103 -6.21 3.42 -2.29
C LEU A 103 -7.65 3.06 -1.93
N PHE A 104 -7.84 2.22 -0.92
CA PHE A 104 -9.16 1.84 -0.45
C PHE A 104 -9.95 3.04 0.11
N SER A 105 -9.31 3.84 0.96
CA SER A 105 -9.92 5.03 1.56
C SER A 105 -10.17 6.13 0.53
N PHE A 106 -9.28 6.29 -0.44
CA PHE A 106 -9.44 7.26 -1.52
C PHE A 106 -10.71 6.99 -2.35
N ALA A 107 -10.94 5.73 -2.74
CA ALA A 107 -12.15 5.37 -3.47
C ALA A 107 -13.41 5.72 -2.68
N GLN A 108 -13.44 5.44 -1.37
CA GLN A 108 -14.57 5.78 -0.51
C GLN A 108 -14.76 7.31 -0.33
N THR A 109 -13.66 8.06 -0.39
CA THR A 109 -13.71 9.52 -0.23
C THR A 109 -14.24 10.23 -1.48
N VAL A 110 -13.87 9.75 -2.67
CA VAL A 110 -14.19 10.45 -3.93
C VAL A 110 -15.44 9.94 -4.62
N ILE A 111 -15.91 8.71 -4.29
CA ILE A 111 -17.07 8.11 -4.93
C ILE A 111 -18.31 8.26 -4.05
N ASP A 112 -19.27 9.03 -4.52
CA ASP A 112 -20.60 9.10 -3.92
C ASP A 112 -21.47 7.95 -4.45
N GLY A 113 -21.47 6.82 -3.73
CA GLY A 113 -22.25 5.63 -4.09
C GLY A 113 -23.77 5.81 -4.01
N SER A 114 -24.27 6.92 -3.45
CA SER A 114 -25.70 7.23 -3.43
C SER A 114 -26.20 7.78 -4.76
N LYS A 115 -25.30 8.27 -5.61
CA LYS A 115 -25.65 8.79 -6.94
C LYS A 115 -25.95 7.66 -7.90
N PRO A 116 -27.13 7.66 -8.57
CA PRO A 116 -27.42 6.68 -9.61
C PRO A 116 -26.36 6.73 -10.72
N GLY A 117 -25.82 5.56 -11.07
CA GLY A 117 -24.81 5.46 -12.13
C GLY A 117 -23.38 5.77 -11.72
N ALA A 118 -23.10 6.02 -10.43
CA ALA A 118 -21.73 6.12 -9.92
C ALA A 118 -20.94 4.84 -10.27
N ARG A 119 -19.78 5.00 -10.92
CA ARG A 119 -18.94 3.87 -11.38
C ARG A 119 -17.47 4.16 -11.15
N VAL A 120 -16.73 3.09 -10.85
CA VAL A 120 -15.27 3.07 -10.85
C VAL A 120 -14.81 2.22 -12.01
N LEU A 121 -13.95 2.76 -12.87
CA LEU A 121 -13.34 2.02 -13.96
C LEU A 121 -12.03 1.41 -13.46
N CYS A 122 -11.94 0.09 -13.51
CA CYS A 122 -10.72 -0.65 -13.15
C CYS A 122 -10.19 -1.37 -14.39
N PRO A 123 -8.87 -1.41 -14.61
CA PRO A 123 -8.28 -2.26 -15.64
C PRO A 123 -8.53 -3.74 -15.32
N ASN A 124 -8.45 -4.62 -16.33
CA ASN A 124 -8.54 -6.05 -16.09
C ASN A 124 -7.28 -6.75 -16.69
N PRO A 125 -6.44 -7.39 -15.89
CA PRO A 125 -6.55 -7.56 -14.43
C PRO A 125 -6.28 -6.28 -13.64
N PHE A 126 -6.78 -6.20 -12.41
CA PHE A 126 -6.62 -5.05 -11.53
C PHE A 126 -6.17 -5.45 -10.11
N TYR A 127 -5.73 -4.47 -9.36
CA TYR A 127 -5.40 -4.68 -7.96
C TYR A 127 -6.69 -4.75 -7.13
N GLN A 128 -6.89 -5.84 -6.42
CA GLN A 128 -8.13 -6.20 -5.73
C GLN A 128 -8.57 -5.26 -4.60
N ILE A 129 -7.80 -4.25 -4.30
CA ILE A 129 -8.12 -3.29 -3.24
C ILE A 129 -9.07 -2.18 -3.71
N TYR A 130 -9.23 -2.01 -5.02
CA TYR A 130 -10.15 -1.03 -5.59
C TYR A 130 -11.61 -1.38 -5.38
#